data_3eb90f06b02985974a71f3f1aeac1022
#
_entry.id   3eb90f06b02985974a71f3f1aeac1022
#
_cell.length_a   1.000
_cell.length_b   1.000
_cell.length_c   1.000
_cell.angle_alpha   90.00
_cell.angle_beta   90.00
_cell.angle_gamma   90.00
#
_symmetry.space_group_name_H-M   'P 1'
#
loop_
_entity.id
_entity.type
_entity.pdbx_description
1 polymer ?
#
loop_
_entity_poly.entity_id
_entity_poly.type
_entity_poly.pdbx_seq_one_letter_code
_entity_poly.pdbx_strand_id
1 'polypeptide(L)'
;MTRRDVKTTTLVGTILEEEVVLSLAEVCRASRLPAERVIEMAEEGIVEPVGRSPERWRFHGASLRRIRCAQRLEEDLGVNTAGVALVLDLMDELERLRARLGRFEY
;
A
#
# COMPACT_ATOMS: atom_id res chain seq x y z
N MET A 1 19.26 -12.63 1.57
CA MET A 1 18.69 -12.84 2.01
C MET A 1 17.55 -12.19 2.30
N THR A 2 17.39 -11.29 2.32
CA THR A 2 16.31 -10.61 2.63
C THR A 2 15.20 -10.58 1.70
N ARG A 3 15.42 -10.82 0.47
CA ARG A 3 14.41 -10.82 -0.41
C ARG A 3 13.52 -11.91 -0.25
N ARG A 4 13.96 -13.00 0.15
CA ARG A 4 13.21 -14.07 0.39
C ARG A 4 12.32 -13.82 1.46
N ASP A 5 12.66 -12.96 2.34
CA ASP A 5 11.87 -12.66 3.48
C ASP A 5 10.54 -12.11 3.07
N VAL A 6 10.49 -11.43 1.95
CA VAL A 6 9.25 -10.88 1.50
C VAL A 6 8.26 -11.96 1.16
N LYS A 7 8.71 -13.04 0.57
CA LYS A 7 7.85 -14.10 0.28
C LYS A 7 7.40 -14.76 1.50
N THR A 8 8.25 -14.98 2.42
CA THR A 8 7.92 -15.60 3.68
C THR A 8 6.91 -14.76 4.39
N THR A 9 7.05 -13.45 4.32
CA THR A 9 6.14 -12.55 4.95
C THR A 9 4.73 -12.75 4.44
N THR A 10 4.59 -12.96 3.16
CA THR A 10 3.29 -13.17 2.57
C THR A 10 2.61 -14.38 3.18
N LEU A 11 3.38 -15.38 3.50
CA LEU A 11 2.81 -16.59 4.06
C LEU A 11 2.40 -16.46 5.50
N VAL A 12 3.08 -15.63 6.26
CA VAL A 12 2.74 -15.51 7.67
C VAL A 12 1.89 -14.31 8.00
N GLY A 13 1.61 -13.47 7.02
CA GLY A 13 0.58 -12.50 7.20
C GLY A 13 0.99 -11.10 7.54
N THR A 14 0.01 -10.36 7.96
CA THR A 14 0.10 -8.93 8.13
C THR A 14 1.14 -8.44 9.11
N ILE A 15 1.39 -9.21 10.14
CA ILE A 15 2.33 -8.79 11.16
C ILE A 15 3.70 -8.55 10.59
N LEU A 16 4.16 -9.47 9.74
CA LEU A 16 5.46 -9.30 9.13
C LEU A 16 5.47 -8.19 8.12
N GLU A 17 4.35 -7.96 7.43
CA GLU A 17 4.27 -6.87 6.49
C GLU A 17 4.51 -5.56 7.18
N GLU A 18 4.04 -5.40 8.38
CA GLU A 18 4.21 -4.16 9.10
C GLU A 18 5.63 -3.95 9.57
N GLU A 19 6.37 -5.03 9.72
CA GLU A 19 7.75 -4.93 10.15
C GLU A 19 8.73 -4.76 9.02
N VAL A 20 8.31 -5.02 7.80
CA VAL A 20 9.18 -4.86 6.65
C VAL A 20 9.22 -3.40 6.26
N VAL A 21 10.42 -2.88 6.06
CA VAL A 21 10.61 -1.49 5.68
C VAL A 21 11.34 -1.44 4.35
N LEU A 22 10.77 -0.71 3.41
CA LEU A 22 11.28 -0.68 2.04
C LEU A 22 11.65 0.74 1.63
N SER A 23 12.68 0.87 0.82
CA SER A 23 13.03 2.14 0.25
C SER A 23 12.16 2.39 -0.98
N LEU A 24 12.19 3.61 -1.49
CA LEU A 24 11.46 3.92 -2.73
C LEU A 24 11.93 3.01 -3.86
N ALA A 25 13.25 2.82 -3.99
CA ALA A 25 13.76 1.97 -5.05
C ALA A 25 13.22 0.54 -4.95
N GLU A 26 13.15 0.04 -3.73
CA GLU A 26 12.65 -1.31 -3.52
C GLU A 26 11.16 -1.41 -3.86
N VAL A 27 10.41 -0.39 -3.50
CA VAL A 27 8.98 -0.37 -3.82
C VAL A 27 8.79 -0.32 -5.34
N CYS A 28 9.58 0.51 -6.03
CA CYS A 28 9.49 0.60 -7.47
C CYS A 28 9.79 -0.73 -8.14
N ARG A 29 10.81 -1.41 -7.66
CA ARG A 29 11.16 -2.71 -8.23
C ARG A 29 10.06 -3.73 -8.00
N ALA A 30 9.54 -3.78 -6.80
CA ALA A 30 8.52 -4.77 -6.45
C ALA A 30 7.20 -4.51 -7.17
N SER A 31 6.85 -3.25 -7.37
CA SER A 31 5.58 -2.91 -8.00
C SER A 31 5.70 -2.75 -9.51
N ARG A 32 6.94 -2.67 -10.01
CA ARG A 32 7.21 -2.43 -11.42
C ARG A 32 6.68 -1.08 -11.87
N LEU A 33 6.78 -0.10 -11.01
CA LEU A 33 6.36 1.26 -11.32
C LEU A 33 7.56 2.18 -11.27
N PRO A 34 7.54 3.22 -12.08
CA PRO A 34 8.61 4.22 -12.01
C PRO A 34 8.41 5.06 -10.76
N ALA A 35 9.47 5.71 -10.32
CA ALA A 35 9.44 6.49 -9.09
C ALA A 35 8.38 7.58 -9.15
N GLU A 36 8.20 8.22 -10.30
CA GLU A 36 7.22 9.28 -10.43
C GLU A 36 5.82 8.81 -10.06
N ARG A 37 5.48 7.57 -10.43
CA ARG A 37 4.16 7.05 -10.12
C ARG A 37 3.98 6.83 -8.63
N VAL A 38 5.02 6.29 -7.99
CA VAL A 38 4.94 6.04 -6.54
C VAL A 38 4.87 7.36 -5.80
N ILE A 39 5.62 8.37 -6.26
CA ILE A 39 5.60 9.69 -5.65
C ILE A 39 4.21 10.29 -5.80
N GLU A 40 3.61 10.14 -6.97
CA GLU A 40 2.27 10.67 -7.21
C GLU A 40 1.26 10.00 -6.27
N MET A 41 1.39 8.70 -6.07
CA MET A 41 0.50 7.99 -5.16
C MET A 41 0.66 8.50 -3.73
N ALA A 42 1.89 8.82 -3.34
CA ALA A 42 2.12 9.38 -2.01
C ALA A 42 1.50 10.76 -1.90
N GLU A 43 1.61 11.57 -2.96
CA GLU A 43 1.02 12.89 -2.94
C GLU A 43 -0.50 12.86 -2.84
N GLU A 44 -1.12 11.83 -3.37
CA GLU A 44 -2.55 11.68 -3.29
C GLU A 44 -3.00 10.96 -2.03
N GLY A 45 -2.07 10.58 -1.18
CA GLY A 45 -2.43 9.94 0.06
C GLY A 45 -2.72 8.45 -0.04
N ILE A 46 -2.40 7.83 -1.16
CA ILE A 46 -2.61 6.39 -1.30
C ILE A 46 -1.67 5.63 -0.38
N VAL A 47 -0.44 6.13 -0.24
CA VAL A 47 0.52 5.57 0.70
C VAL A 47 1.12 6.71 1.50
N GLU A 48 1.68 6.39 2.65
CA GLU A 48 2.24 7.40 3.54
C GLU A 48 3.64 7.02 3.98
N PRO A 49 4.62 7.28 3.12
CA PRO A 49 6.00 6.96 3.49
C PRO A 49 6.49 7.90 4.59
N VAL A 50 7.48 7.44 5.33
CA VAL A 50 8.10 8.24 6.38
C VAL A 50 9.42 8.76 5.85
N GLY A 51 9.66 10.05 5.99
CA GLY A 51 10.90 10.66 5.54
C GLY A 51 10.65 12.00 4.91
N ARG A 52 11.67 12.84 4.87
CA ARG A 52 11.52 14.19 4.39
C ARG A 52 11.47 14.33 2.89
N SER A 53 12.14 13.45 2.20
CA SER A 53 12.20 13.54 0.74
C SER A 53 12.18 12.13 0.18
N PRO A 54 11.82 11.98 -1.09
CA PRO A 54 11.71 10.65 -1.68
C PRO A 54 12.97 9.79 -1.53
N GLU A 55 14.13 10.40 -1.54
CA GLU A 55 15.37 9.64 -1.39
C GLU A 55 15.51 9.02 -0.01
N ARG A 56 14.82 9.58 0.97
CA ARG A 56 14.89 9.09 2.32
C ARG A 56 13.64 8.38 2.76
N TRP A 57 12.69 8.24 1.87
CA TRP A 57 11.43 7.61 2.22
C TRP A 57 11.62 6.16 2.62
N ARG A 58 10.81 5.76 3.58
CA ARG A 58 10.71 4.37 4.00
C ARG A 58 9.24 4.01 4.01
N PHE A 59 8.95 2.87 3.42
CA PHE A 59 7.57 2.39 3.32
C PHE A 59 7.43 1.11 4.12
N HIS A 60 6.30 0.93 4.76
CA HIS A 60 6.01 -0.35 5.38
C HIS A 60 5.54 -1.31 4.30
N GLY A 61 5.67 -2.59 4.56
CA GLY A 61 5.28 -3.59 3.56
C GLY A 61 3.83 -3.49 3.14
N ALA A 62 2.96 -3.02 4.04
CA ALA A 62 1.55 -2.86 3.71
C ALA A 62 1.34 -1.85 2.58
N SER A 63 2.25 -0.90 2.43
CA SER A 63 2.15 0.08 1.34
C SER A 63 2.24 -0.60 -0.02
N LEU A 64 3.03 -1.65 -0.13
CA LEU A 64 3.17 -2.34 -1.39
C LEU A 64 1.86 -2.97 -1.82
N ARG A 65 1.12 -3.52 -0.87
CA ARG A 65 -0.17 -4.11 -1.18
C ARG A 65 -1.15 -3.02 -1.62
N ARG A 66 -1.08 -1.88 -0.97
CA ARG A 66 -1.95 -0.76 -1.31
C ARG A 66 -1.64 -0.23 -2.71
N ILE A 67 -0.36 -0.17 -3.06
CA ILE A 67 0.05 0.25 -4.38
C ILE A 67 -0.46 -0.72 -5.44
N ARG A 68 -0.38 -2.01 -5.18
CA ARG A 68 -0.88 -3.00 -6.12
C ARG A 68 -2.39 -2.90 -6.30
N CYS A 69 -3.09 -2.64 -5.22
CA CYS A 69 -4.52 -2.46 -5.29
C CYS A 69 -4.86 -1.22 -6.13
N ALA A 70 -4.10 -0.14 -5.94
CA ALA A 70 -4.29 1.08 -6.69
C ALA A 70 -4.07 0.84 -8.18
N GLN A 71 -3.02 0.12 -8.53
CA GLN A 71 -2.75 -0.19 -9.92
C GLN A 71 -3.91 -0.94 -10.54
N ARG A 72 -4.43 -1.91 -9.83
CA ARG A 72 -5.51 -2.72 -10.34
C ARG A 72 -6.77 -1.90 -10.55
N LEU A 73 -7.06 -0.99 -9.63
CA LEU A 73 -8.22 -0.13 -9.78
C LEU A 73 -8.09 0.77 -10.99
N GLU A 74 -6.90 1.31 -11.22
CA GLU A 74 -6.67 2.15 -12.38
C GLU A 74 -6.82 1.37 -13.67
N GLU A 75 -6.26 0.19 -13.71
CA GLU A 75 -6.30 -0.62 -14.92
C GLU A 75 -7.68 -1.17 -15.23
N ASP A 76 -8.36 -1.62 -14.20
CA ASP A 76 -9.64 -2.27 -14.40
C ASP A 76 -10.80 -1.30 -14.56
N LEU A 77 -10.74 -0.17 -13.86
CA LEU A 77 -11.85 0.76 -13.84
C LEU A 77 -11.58 2.10 -14.53
N GLY A 78 -10.32 2.34 -14.89
CA GLY A 78 -9.99 3.59 -15.55
C GLY A 78 -10.11 4.80 -14.64
N VAL A 79 -9.96 4.59 -13.34
CA VAL A 79 -10.09 5.68 -12.38
C VAL A 79 -8.77 6.42 -12.29
N ASN A 80 -8.79 7.75 -12.19
CA ASN A 80 -7.54 8.50 -12.04
C ASN A 80 -7.01 8.36 -10.62
N THR A 81 -5.81 8.85 -10.40
CA THR A 81 -5.11 8.64 -9.12
C THR A 81 -5.89 9.21 -7.94
N ALA A 82 -6.47 10.39 -8.10
CA ALA A 82 -7.25 10.99 -7.02
C ALA A 82 -8.47 10.15 -6.69
N GLY A 83 -9.13 9.62 -7.73
CA GLY A 83 -10.28 8.75 -7.53
C GLY A 83 -9.90 7.45 -6.86
N VAL A 84 -8.73 6.91 -7.20
CA VAL A 84 -8.24 5.69 -6.57
C VAL A 84 -8.02 5.95 -5.08
N ALA A 85 -7.45 7.10 -4.73
CA ALA A 85 -7.23 7.43 -3.33
C ALA A 85 -8.56 7.44 -2.57
N LEU A 86 -9.59 8.01 -3.17
CA LEU A 86 -10.90 8.04 -2.54
C LEU A 86 -11.47 6.64 -2.37
N VAL A 87 -11.35 5.81 -3.40
CA VAL A 87 -11.86 4.44 -3.34
C VAL A 87 -11.18 3.67 -2.21
N LEU A 88 -9.86 3.80 -2.12
CA LEU A 88 -9.12 3.07 -1.08
C LEU A 88 -9.52 3.54 0.31
N ASP A 89 -9.71 4.84 0.48
CA ASP A 89 -10.15 5.36 1.77
C ASP A 89 -11.53 4.84 2.13
N LEU A 90 -12.43 4.77 1.15
CA LEU A 90 -13.75 4.24 1.40
C LEU A 90 -13.72 2.75 1.73
N MET A 91 -12.83 2.01 1.08
CA MET A 91 -12.67 0.59 1.38
C MET A 91 -12.17 0.39 2.80
N ASP A 92 -11.23 1.23 3.23
CA ASP A 92 -10.73 1.16 4.59
C ASP A 92 -11.85 1.44 5.59
N GLU A 93 -12.69 2.42 5.27
CA GLU A 93 -13.80 2.77 6.13
C GLU A 93 -14.81 1.62 6.22
N LEU A 94 -15.08 0.98 5.08
CA LEU A 94 -15.99 -0.15 5.06
C LEU A 94 -15.46 -1.28 5.93
N GLU A 95 -14.18 -1.55 5.80
CA GLU A 95 -13.56 -2.60 6.57
C GLU A 95 -13.69 -2.31 8.06
N ARG A 96 -13.46 -1.06 8.45
CA ARG A 96 -13.56 -0.67 9.84
C ARG A 96 -14.97 -0.82 10.37
N LEU A 97 -15.96 -0.41 9.54
CA LEU A 97 -17.34 -0.51 9.95
C LEU A 97 -17.79 -1.95 10.05
N ARG A 98 -17.33 -2.80 9.14
CA ARG A 98 -17.65 -4.22 9.21
C ARG A 98 -17.09 -4.87 10.46
N ALA A 99 -15.89 -4.47 10.84
CA ALA A 99 -15.29 -5.02 12.05
C ALA A 99 -16.10 -4.61 13.29
N ARG A 100 -16.56 -3.37 13.30
CA ARG A 100 -17.38 -2.91 14.42
C ARG A 100 -18.71 -3.61 14.46
N LEU A 101 -19.33 -3.80 13.30
CA LEU A 101 -20.60 -4.46 13.23
C LEU A 101 -20.48 -5.90 13.69
N GLY A 102 -19.43 -6.57 13.28
CA GLY A 102 -19.21 -7.94 13.70
C GLY A 102 -19.13 -8.11 15.20
N ARG A 103 -18.62 -7.09 15.90
CA ARG A 103 -18.52 -7.18 17.33
C ARG A 103 -19.89 -7.13 17.99
N PHE A 104 -20.86 -6.53 17.35
CA PHE A 104 -22.17 -6.43 17.92
C PHE A 104 -23.06 -7.62 17.58
N GLU A 105 -22.63 -8.43 16.65
CA GLU A 105 -23.41 -9.58 16.27
C GLU A 105 -23.20 -10.76 17.20
N TYR A 106 -22.22 -10.67 18.04
CA TYR A 106 -21.96 -11.69 19.02
C TYR A 106 -22.09 -11.13 20.41
#